data_90c109b87bfa7f8e9e6ccc80df92dd62
#
_entry.id   90c109b87bfa7f8e9e6ccc80df92dd62
#
_cell.length_a   1.000
_cell.length_b   1.000
_cell.length_c   1.000
_cell.angle_alpha   90.00
_cell.angle_beta   90.00
_cell.angle_gamma   90.00
#
_symmetry.space_group_name_H-M   'P 1'
#
loop_
_entity.id
_entity.type
_entity.pdbx_description
1 polymer ?
#
loop_
_entity_poly.entity_id
_entity_poly.type
_entity_poly.pdbx_seq_one_letter_code
_entity_poly.pdbx_strand_id
1 'polypeptide(L)'
;MEVKVSMENSEAGYKSVSIYSNSGIILEEVTDRTNLREACKTVQKNRGAPGIDGVTVLEYACMRETKGYKELSQIIDAGKYRPKPVKRVYIPKANGDKRPLGIPTVEDRVVQQAIANVLSDFYDEKFSDNSFGYRPNRGCRDAIRRAIKYANEGREWIIDLDLSKFFDTVNHSKLLQVLSKDIKDGRVISLIHRFLRAPVSENGKVSEKTKLGTPQGGPMSPILANIILNECDEMMDKAGIKFVRYADDMMIFCTSKKAAERTLNRVTKFLEDKLFLKVNKEKTKILNYSKGTQFLGFSLTKRVPKHIKETCPRCTIYVTVH
;
A
#
# COMPACT_ATOMS: atom_id res chain seq x y z
N MET A 1 9.80 18.53 33.02
CA MET A 1 9.37 17.68 31.88
C MET A 1 10.42 16.59 31.71
N GLU A 2 10.17 15.43 32.30
CA GLU A 2 11.15 14.35 32.33
C GLU A 2 11.07 13.52 31.05
N VAL A 3 12.21 13.40 30.40
CA VAL A 3 12.39 12.49 29.26
C VAL A 3 12.79 11.13 29.82
N LYS A 4 11.92 10.13 29.77
CA LYS A 4 12.29 8.74 30.05
C LYS A 4 12.91 8.12 28.81
N VAL A 5 14.22 7.90 28.86
CA VAL A 5 14.96 7.08 27.90
C VAL A 5 15.00 5.65 28.43
N SER A 6 14.35 4.71 27.76
CA SER A 6 14.58 3.28 27.99
C SER A 6 15.48 2.76 26.87
N MET A 7 16.72 2.40 27.22
CA MET A 7 17.62 1.64 26.35
C MET A 7 17.35 0.15 26.56
N GLU A 8 16.92 -0.54 25.49
CA GLU A 8 17.09 -1.99 25.40
C GLU A 8 17.92 -2.31 24.16
N ASN A 9 19.08 -2.92 24.42
CA ASN A 9 20.01 -3.42 23.41
C ASN A 9 19.47 -4.70 22.79
N SER A 10 19.28 -4.74 21.47
CA SER A 10 19.39 -5.96 20.68
C SER A 10 19.86 -5.63 19.27
N GLU A 11 20.83 -6.42 18.80
CA GLU A 11 21.56 -6.26 17.56
C GLU A 11 20.67 -6.26 16.30
N ALA A 12 21.10 -5.48 15.30
CA ALA A 12 20.62 -5.39 13.93
C ALA A 12 19.29 -4.66 13.69
N GLY A 13 19.38 -3.37 13.45
CA GLY A 13 18.34 -2.53 12.88
C GLY A 13 18.33 -1.16 13.50
N TYR A 14 18.96 -0.18 12.85
CA TYR A 14 18.79 1.22 13.21
C TYR A 14 17.29 1.56 13.13
N LYS A 15 16.61 1.52 14.27
CA LYS A 15 15.34 2.23 14.42
C LYS A 15 15.69 3.71 14.44
N SER A 16 15.31 4.42 13.38
CA SER A 16 15.20 5.87 13.44
C SER A 16 14.28 6.21 14.61
N VAL A 17 14.78 6.94 15.59
CA VAL A 17 13.95 7.50 16.68
C VAL A 17 13.03 8.52 15.99
N SER A 18 11.80 8.15 15.76
CA SER A 18 10.78 9.06 15.27
C SER A 18 10.46 10.05 16.38
N ILE A 19 10.96 11.26 16.24
CA ILE A 19 10.57 12.38 17.10
C ILE A 19 9.29 12.95 16.51
N TYR A 20 8.18 12.20 16.62
CA TYR A 20 6.88 12.80 16.31
C TYR A 20 6.60 13.88 17.35
N SER A 21 6.65 15.13 16.93
CA SER A 21 6.07 16.21 17.71
C SER A 21 4.56 15.96 17.83
N ASN A 22 3.93 16.40 18.92
CA ASN A 22 2.47 16.33 19.11
C ASN A 22 1.66 17.06 18.01
N SER A 23 2.31 17.60 16.99
CA SER A 23 1.75 18.38 15.88
C SER A 23 1.43 17.57 14.60
N GLY A 24 1.71 16.26 14.57
CA GLY A 24 1.49 15.43 13.37
C GLY A 24 2.63 15.55 12.33
N ILE A 25 2.42 15.00 11.13
CA ILE A 25 3.39 14.99 10.03
C ILE A 25 3.64 16.39 9.51
N ILE A 26 4.90 16.81 9.43
CA ILE A 26 5.36 18.10 8.92
C ILE A 26 6.33 17.94 7.76
N LEU A 27 6.46 18.98 6.92
CA LEU A 27 7.30 18.92 5.72
C LEU A 27 8.78 18.75 6.05
N GLU A 28 9.24 19.31 7.15
CA GLU A 28 10.62 19.24 7.63
C GLU A 28 11.08 17.79 7.89
N GLU A 29 10.17 16.91 8.31
CA GLU A 29 10.46 15.46 8.45
C GLU A 29 10.68 14.79 7.08
N VAL A 30 9.88 15.19 6.08
CA VAL A 30 10.03 14.69 4.71
C VAL A 30 11.36 15.15 4.12
N THR A 31 11.74 16.42 4.33
CA THR A 31 12.91 17.05 3.73
C THR A 31 14.18 16.89 4.59
N ASP A 32 14.08 16.22 5.74
CA ASP A 32 15.23 15.91 6.57
C ASP A 32 16.33 15.19 5.77
N ARG A 33 17.57 15.62 5.97
CA ARG A 33 18.73 15.08 5.24
C ARG A 33 18.88 13.57 5.41
N THR A 34 18.63 13.07 6.61
CA THR A 34 18.73 11.64 6.92
C THR A 34 17.65 10.87 6.19
N ASN A 35 16.40 11.35 6.23
CA ASN A 35 15.27 10.73 5.52
C ASN A 35 15.51 10.72 4.01
N LEU A 36 15.93 11.84 3.40
CA LEU A 36 16.24 11.89 1.97
C LEU A 36 17.39 10.94 1.58
N ARG A 37 18.39 10.79 2.43
CA ARG A 37 19.49 9.84 2.22
C ARG A 37 19.02 8.39 2.30
N GLU A 38 18.23 8.03 3.28
CA GLU A 38 17.66 6.68 3.41
C GLU A 38 16.68 6.37 2.26
N ALA A 39 15.88 7.34 1.85
CA ALA A 39 15.02 7.23 0.68
C ALA A 39 15.84 6.95 -0.60
N CYS A 40 16.95 7.66 -0.80
CA CYS A 40 17.85 7.41 -1.93
C CYS A 40 18.45 6.00 -1.90
N LYS A 41 18.93 5.53 -0.75
CA LYS A 41 19.43 4.15 -0.58
C LYS A 41 18.36 3.10 -0.91
N THR A 42 17.12 3.33 -0.46
CA THR A 42 15.99 2.43 -0.74
C THR A 42 15.69 2.38 -2.23
N VAL A 43 15.63 3.54 -2.90
CA VAL A 43 15.45 3.61 -4.36
C VAL A 43 16.60 2.95 -5.11
N GLN A 44 17.84 3.13 -4.63
CA GLN A 44 19.03 2.49 -5.19
C GLN A 44 18.97 0.96 -5.07
N LYS A 45 18.60 0.45 -3.90
CA LYS A 45 18.45 -1.00 -3.65
C LYS A 45 17.42 -1.65 -4.58
N ASN A 46 16.36 -0.92 -4.93
CA ASN A 46 15.29 -1.42 -5.80
C ASN A 46 15.65 -1.47 -7.30
N ARG A 47 16.80 -0.92 -7.72
CA ARG A 47 17.38 -1.02 -9.08
C ARG A 47 16.38 -0.76 -10.22
N GLY A 48 15.44 0.15 -10.05
CA GLY A 48 14.41 0.42 -11.06
C GLY A 48 14.96 1.15 -12.29
N ALA A 49 14.30 0.97 -13.43
CA ALA A 49 14.63 1.62 -14.70
C ALA A 49 14.60 3.16 -14.61
N PRO A 50 15.34 3.91 -15.46
CA PRO A 50 15.30 5.36 -15.51
C PRO A 50 13.94 5.89 -15.97
N GLY A 51 13.59 7.08 -15.49
CA GLY A 51 12.42 7.83 -15.93
C GLY A 51 12.56 8.45 -17.32
N ILE A 52 11.79 9.52 -17.56
CA ILE A 52 11.83 10.20 -18.88
C ILE A 52 13.14 10.97 -19.12
N ASP A 53 13.86 11.31 -18.06
CA ASP A 53 15.13 12.05 -18.11
C ASP A 53 16.33 11.14 -18.42
N GLY A 54 16.13 9.82 -18.45
CA GLY A 54 17.18 8.86 -18.73
C GLY A 54 18.18 8.66 -17.58
N VAL A 55 18.07 9.42 -16.47
CA VAL A 55 19.00 9.32 -15.33
C VAL A 55 18.82 7.99 -14.62
N THR A 56 19.91 7.24 -14.52
CA THR A 56 19.92 5.97 -13.79
C THR A 56 20.02 6.16 -12.28
N VAL A 57 19.69 5.11 -11.55
CA VAL A 57 19.76 5.13 -10.08
C VAL A 57 21.20 5.36 -9.58
N LEU A 58 22.19 4.79 -10.27
CA LEU A 58 23.60 4.95 -9.90
C LEU A 58 24.09 6.38 -10.16
N GLU A 59 23.81 6.94 -11.32
CA GLU A 59 24.18 8.32 -11.65
C GLU A 59 23.57 9.31 -10.66
N TYR A 60 22.28 9.13 -10.31
CA TYR A 60 21.62 9.96 -9.32
C TYR A 60 22.27 9.84 -7.95
N ALA A 61 22.55 8.60 -7.49
CA ALA A 61 23.19 8.35 -6.19
C ALA A 61 24.57 9.02 -6.11
N CYS A 62 25.44 8.82 -7.12
CA CYS A 62 26.76 9.46 -7.19
C CYS A 62 26.66 11.00 -7.18
N MET A 63 25.69 11.55 -7.93
CA MET A 63 25.45 12.99 -7.91
C MET A 63 25.07 13.49 -6.51
N ARG A 64 24.24 12.75 -5.76
CA ARG A 64 23.81 13.14 -4.40
C ARG A 64 24.88 12.93 -3.35
N GLU A 65 25.78 11.98 -3.52
CA GLU A 65 26.98 11.84 -2.66
C GLU A 65 27.87 13.09 -2.75
N THR A 66 27.99 13.67 -3.97
CA THR A 66 28.83 14.85 -4.19
C THR A 66 28.10 16.15 -3.79
N LYS A 67 26.85 16.34 -4.24
CA LYS A 67 26.09 17.60 -4.05
C LYS A 67 25.29 17.65 -2.75
N GLY A 68 25.00 16.50 -2.14
CA GLY A 68 24.10 16.37 -1.00
C GLY A 68 22.64 16.67 -1.34
N TYR A 69 21.82 16.95 -0.34
CA TYR A 69 20.36 17.12 -0.48
C TYR A 69 19.87 18.55 -0.19
N LYS A 70 20.77 19.47 0.19
CA LYS A 70 20.40 20.83 0.62
C LYS A 70 19.55 21.58 -0.42
N GLU A 71 19.99 21.55 -1.67
CA GLU A 71 19.26 22.23 -2.76
C GLU A 71 17.87 21.61 -2.99
N LEU A 72 17.76 20.27 -2.98
CA LEU A 72 16.49 19.57 -3.14
C LEU A 72 15.54 19.91 -1.99
N SER A 73 16.01 19.85 -0.76
CA SER A 73 15.25 20.25 0.44
C SER A 73 14.71 21.68 0.29
N GLN A 74 15.58 22.65 -0.03
CA GLN A 74 15.19 24.05 -0.24
C GLN A 74 14.11 24.24 -1.32
N ILE A 75 14.19 23.51 -2.44
CA ILE A 75 13.19 23.58 -3.51
C ILE A 75 11.84 23.02 -3.03
N ILE A 76 11.87 21.93 -2.24
CA ILE A 76 10.66 21.32 -1.66
C ILE A 76 10.04 22.25 -0.63
N ASP A 77 10.83 22.74 0.32
CA ASP A 77 10.40 23.63 1.41
C ASP A 77 9.80 24.94 0.89
N ALA A 78 10.40 25.50 -0.16
CA ALA A 78 9.87 26.67 -0.85
C ALA A 78 8.58 26.39 -1.67
N GLY A 79 8.07 25.14 -1.67
CA GLY A 79 6.91 24.74 -2.46
C GLY A 79 7.11 24.85 -3.98
N LYS A 80 8.36 24.87 -4.45
CA LYS A 80 8.71 25.02 -5.88
C LYS A 80 8.92 23.68 -6.58
N TYR A 81 9.02 22.57 -5.83
CA TYR A 81 9.21 21.24 -6.42
C TYR A 81 8.05 20.89 -7.37
N ARG A 82 8.38 20.42 -8.56
CA ARG A 82 7.40 19.99 -9.57
C ARG A 82 7.79 18.60 -10.09
N PRO A 83 6.98 17.57 -9.81
CA PRO A 83 7.21 16.23 -10.37
C PRO A 83 7.28 16.27 -11.88
N LYS A 84 8.22 15.51 -12.44
CA LYS A 84 8.34 15.34 -13.90
C LYS A 84 7.27 14.37 -14.41
N PRO A 85 6.97 14.38 -15.72
CA PRO A 85 6.05 13.40 -16.29
C PRO A 85 6.52 11.97 -16.07
N VAL A 86 5.57 11.09 -15.74
CA VAL A 86 5.84 9.67 -15.48
C VAL A 86 5.92 8.93 -16.82
N LYS A 87 7.01 8.22 -17.08
CA LYS A 87 7.20 7.42 -18.30
C LYS A 87 6.30 6.19 -18.29
N ARG A 88 5.37 6.08 -19.24
CA ARG A 88 4.47 4.92 -19.40
C ARG A 88 5.21 3.75 -20.04
N VAL A 89 5.07 2.58 -19.44
CA VAL A 89 5.51 1.29 -20.00
C VAL A 89 4.41 0.25 -19.78
N TYR A 90 4.43 -0.83 -20.57
CA TYR A 90 3.45 -1.90 -20.45
C TYR A 90 4.14 -3.21 -20.11
N ILE A 91 3.65 -3.88 -19.06
CA ILE A 91 4.12 -5.20 -18.64
C ILE A 91 3.07 -6.24 -19.04
N PRO A 92 3.44 -7.33 -19.77
CA PRO A 92 2.50 -8.40 -20.09
C PRO A 92 2.02 -9.10 -18.81
N LYS A 93 0.71 -9.41 -18.76
CA LYS A 93 0.12 -10.28 -17.75
C LYS A 93 0.09 -11.72 -18.24
N ALA A 94 -0.04 -12.68 -17.30
CA ALA A 94 -0.15 -14.11 -17.63
C ALA A 94 -1.33 -14.45 -18.58
N ASN A 95 -2.38 -13.65 -18.56
CA ASN A 95 -3.58 -13.81 -19.44
C ASN A 95 -3.44 -13.11 -20.79
N GLY A 96 -2.26 -12.58 -21.15
CA GLY A 96 -2.02 -11.87 -22.41
C GLY A 96 -2.36 -10.37 -22.38
N ASP A 97 -3.08 -9.88 -21.38
CA ASP A 97 -3.33 -8.45 -21.21
C ASP A 97 -2.05 -7.68 -20.86
N LYS A 98 -2.07 -6.37 -21.06
CA LYS A 98 -0.97 -5.49 -20.67
C LYS A 98 -1.34 -4.69 -19.41
N ARG A 99 -0.43 -4.68 -18.43
CA ARG A 99 -0.54 -3.82 -17.25
C ARG A 99 0.22 -2.53 -17.49
N PRO A 100 -0.44 -1.36 -17.50
CA PRO A 100 0.26 -0.08 -17.58
C PRO A 100 1.04 0.17 -16.29
N LEU A 101 2.31 0.49 -16.41
CA LEU A 101 3.19 0.89 -15.32
C LEU A 101 3.74 2.28 -15.60
N GLY A 102 3.83 3.12 -14.57
CA GLY A 102 4.46 4.43 -14.66
C GLY A 102 5.85 4.39 -14.01
N ILE A 103 6.86 4.88 -14.71
CA ILE A 103 8.22 5.01 -14.16
C ILE A 103 8.51 6.49 -13.92
N PRO A 104 8.44 6.97 -12.65
CA PRO A 104 8.87 8.33 -12.30
C PRO A 104 10.39 8.46 -12.46
N THR A 105 10.90 9.70 -12.53
CA THR A 105 12.34 9.94 -12.48
C THR A 105 12.94 9.43 -11.16
N VAL A 106 14.24 9.23 -11.11
CA VAL A 106 14.88 8.76 -9.87
C VAL A 106 14.72 9.79 -8.76
N GLU A 107 14.82 11.08 -9.06
CA GLU A 107 14.61 12.15 -8.10
C GLU A 107 13.18 12.14 -7.56
N ASP A 108 12.17 12.03 -8.43
CA ASP A 108 10.78 11.92 -8.01
C ASP A 108 10.54 10.68 -7.12
N ARG A 109 11.18 9.54 -7.44
CA ARG A 109 11.11 8.35 -6.58
C ARG A 109 11.73 8.56 -5.23
N VAL A 110 12.85 9.31 -5.13
CA VAL A 110 13.49 9.63 -3.84
C VAL A 110 12.58 10.51 -3.00
N VAL A 111 11.98 11.55 -3.57
CA VAL A 111 11.05 12.42 -2.84
C VAL A 111 9.78 11.64 -2.43
N GLN A 112 9.23 10.81 -3.32
CA GLN A 112 8.10 9.94 -2.99
C GLN A 112 8.44 8.93 -1.88
N GLN A 113 9.64 8.37 -1.91
CA GLN A 113 10.10 7.44 -0.86
C GLN A 113 10.28 8.16 0.48
N ALA A 114 10.79 9.39 0.48
CA ALA A 114 10.91 10.19 1.69
C ALA A 114 9.54 10.50 2.32
N ILE A 115 8.55 10.82 1.49
CA ILE A 115 7.15 10.95 1.94
C ILE A 115 6.64 9.60 2.47
N ALA A 116 6.87 8.51 1.75
CA ALA A 116 6.41 7.18 2.13
C ALA A 116 7.01 6.71 3.46
N ASN A 117 8.27 7.03 3.76
CA ASN A 117 8.90 6.71 5.04
C ASN A 117 8.13 7.36 6.19
N VAL A 118 7.94 8.69 6.14
CA VAL A 118 7.25 9.45 7.19
C VAL A 118 5.79 8.98 7.35
N LEU A 119 5.09 8.77 6.23
CA LEU A 119 3.71 8.27 6.27
C LEU A 119 3.65 6.85 6.87
N SER A 120 4.58 5.97 6.49
CA SER A 120 4.57 4.58 6.98
C SER A 120 4.81 4.50 8.48
N ASP A 121 5.76 5.25 8.99
CA ASP A 121 6.05 5.30 10.43
C ASP A 121 4.85 5.83 11.22
N PHE A 122 4.17 6.85 10.71
CA PHE A 122 3.01 7.44 11.39
C PHE A 122 1.73 6.58 11.30
N TYR A 123 1.47 5.97 10.13
CA TYR A 123 0.22 5.26 9.91
C TYR A 123 0.27 3.78 10.28
N ASP A 124 1.46 3.15 10.42
CA ASP A 124 1.53 1.71 10.68
C ASP A 124 0.83 1.31 11.99
N GLU A 125 0.93 2.13 13.03
CA GLU A 125 0.24 1.91 14.31
C GLU A 125 -1.28 2.14 14.23
N LYS A 126 -1.75 2.91 13.23
CA LYS A 126 -3.17 3.22 13.03
C LYS A 126 -3.89 2.20 12.14
N PHE A 127 -3.13 1.42 11.37
CA PHE A 127 -3.71 0.44 10.47
C PHE A 127 -4.28 -0.76 11.23
N SER A 128 -5.42 -1.27 10.74
CA SER A 128 -6.01 -2.50 11.25
C SER A 128 -5.01 -3.64 11.35
N ASP A 129 -5.12 -4.44 12.39
CA ASP A 129 -4.36 -5.68 12.56
C ASP A 129 -4.68 -6.74 11.51
N ASN A 130 -5.73 -6.54 10.74
CA ASN A 130 -6.17 -7.40 9.64
C ASN A 130 -5.63 -6.95 8.28
N SER A 131 -4.83 -5.86 8.24
CA SER A 131 -4.15 -5.35 7.05
C SER A 131 -2.67 -5.76 7.07
N PHE A 132 -2.18 -6.39 5.99
CA PHE A 132 -0.84 -7.00 5.93
C PHE A 132 0.04 -6.48 4.78
N GLY A 133 -0.53 -6.11 3.64
CA GLY A 133 0.23 -5.71 2.45
C GLY A 133 0.96 -4.37 2.62
N TYR A 134 2.19 -4.31 2.12
CA TYR A 134 3.03 -3.09 2.14
C TYR A 134 3.26 -2.49 3.53
N ARG A 135 3.29 -3.32 4.57
CA ARG A 135 3.55 -2.92 5.94
C ARG A 135 4.86 -3.54 6.46
N PRO A 136 5.62 -2.83 7.31
CA PRO A 136 6.81 -3.40 7.92
C PRO A 136 6.45 -4.62 8.79
N ASN A 137 7.32 -5.62 8.78
CA ASN A 137 7.22 -6.84 9.60
C ASN A 137 5.92 -7.67 9.38
N ARG A 138 5.19 -7.43 8.29
CA ARG A 138 3.99 -8.18 7.89
C ARG A 138 4.11 -8.68 6.46
N GLY A 139 3.73 -9.93 6.23
CA GLY A 139 3.88 -10.55 4.91
C GLY A 139 2.71 -11.43 4.52
N CYS A 140 2.77 -12.01 3.30
CA CYS A 140 1.75 -12.92 2.79
C CYS A 140 1.48 -14.09 3.74
N ARG A 141 2.53 -14.64 4.38
CA ARG A 141 2.40 -15.76 5.32
C ARG A 141 1.56 -15.39 6.55
N ASP A 142 1.68 -14.16 7.04
CA ASP A 142 0.93 -13.70 8.21
C ASP A 142 -0.54 -13.47 7.86
N ALA A 143 -0.81 -12.93 6.65
CA ALA A 143 -2.16 -12.82 6.09
C ALA A 143 -2.82 -14.20 5.97
N ILE A 144 -2.10 -15.20 5.43
CA ILE A 144 -2.58 -16.57 5.31
C ILE A 144 -2.86 -17.21 6.69
N ARG A 145 -1.96 -17.06 7.66
CA ARG A 145 -2.17 -17.55 9.03
C ARG A 145 -3.44 -16.94 9.65
N ARG A 146 -3.66 -15.65 9.46
CA ARG A 146 -4.86 -14.95 9.94
C ARG A 146 -6.13 -15.45 9.23
N ALA A 147 -6.09 -15.68 7.92
CA ALA A 147 -7.18 -16.24 7.14
C ALA A 147 -7.56 -17.65 7.63
N ILE A 148 -6.56 -18.51 7.84
CA ILE A 148 -6.74 -19.86 8.41
C ILE A 148 -7.38 -19.80 9.80
N LYS A 149 -6.91 -18.90 10.66
CA LYS A 149 -7.49 -18.71 11.99
C LYS A 149 -8.99 -18.42 11.91
N TYR A 150 -9.40 -17.44 11.09
CA TYR A 150 -10.81 -17.06 10.97
C TYR A 150 -11.68 -18.17 10.37
N ALA A 151 -11.18 -18.92 9.40
CA ALA A 151 -11.90 -20.07 8.85
C ALA A 151 -12.07 -21.18 9.87
N ASN A 152 -11.07 -21.44 10.75
CA ASN A 152 -11.15 -22.42 11.83
C ASN A 152 -12.10 -22.02 12.96
N GLU A 153 -12.42 -20.73 13.09
CA GLU A 153 -13.43 -20.22 14.02
C GLU A 153 -14.88 -20.48 13.54
N GLY A 154 -15.09 -21.38 12.56
CA GLY A 154 -16.40 -21.72 12.01
C GLY A 154 -16.94 -20.72 10.98
N ARG A 155 -16.08 -19.85 10.43
CA ARG A 155 -16.44 -18.84 9.41
C ARG A 155 -16.14 -19.38 8.01
N GLU A 156 -16.95 -20.33 7.58
CA GLU A 156 -16.72 -21.09 6.34
C GLU A 156 -17.15 -20.37 5.06
N TRP A 157 -17.91 -19.28 5.18
CA TRP A 157 -18.33 -18.47 4.04
C TRP A 157 -17.40 -17.29 3.84
N ILE A 158 -16.74 -17.29 2.70
CA ILE A 158 -15.71 -16.30 2.36
C ILE A 158 -16.23 -15.41 1.24
N ILE A 159 -16.08 -14.10 1.40
CA ILE A 159 -16.19 -13.13 0.35
C ILE A 159 -14.78 -12.86 -0.15
N ASP A 160 -14.49 -13.24 -1.38
CA ASP A 160 -13.29 -12.86 -2.12
C ASP A 160 -13.64 -11.57 -2.88
N LEU A 161 -13.18 -10.43 -2.38
CA LEU A 161 -13.54 -9.11 -2.87
C LEU A 161 -12.41 -8.52 -3.70
N ASP A 162 -12.71 -8.21 -4.97
CA ASP A 162 -11.80 -7.58 -5.94
C ASP A 162 -12.25 -6.15 -6.23
N LEU A 163 -11.31 -5.20 -6.26
CA LEU A 163 -11.57 -3.81 -6.63
C LEU A 163 -11.23 -3.57 -8.10
N SER A 164 -12.15 -2.91 -8.82
CA SER A 164 -11.97 -2.59 -10.24
C SER A 164 -10.86 -1.55 -10.45
N LYS A 165 -9.72 -1.96 -11.02
CA LYS A 165 -8.62 -1.05 -11.38
C LYS A 165 -8.27 -0.08 -10.25
N PHE A 166 -8.14 -0.58 -9.03
CA PHE A 166 -8.03 0.21 -7.80
C PHE A 166 -7.07 1.40 -7.94
N PHE A 167 -5.79 1.14 -8.29
CA PHE A 167 -4.78 2.20 -8.41
C PHE A 167 -5.12 3.26 -9.47
N ASP A 168 -5.90 2.91 -10.50
CA ASP A 168 -6.25 3.84 -11.59
C ASP A 168 -7.48 4.68 -11.25
N THR A 169 -8.25 4.30 -10.22
CA THR A 169 -9.57 4.89 -9.91
C THR A 169 -9.63 5.66 -8.59
N VAL A 170 -8.56 5.64 -7.79
CA VAL A 170 -8.50 6.38 -6.51
C VAL A 170 -8.85 7.86 -6.74
N ASN A 171 -9.89 8.34 -6.06
CA ASN A 171 -10.30 9.74 -6.14
C ASN A 171 -9.34 10.62 -5.33
N HIS A 172 -8.65 11.55 -6.01
CA HIS A 172 -7.64 12.42 -5.37
C HIS A 172 -8.24 13.26 -4.23
N SER A 173 -9.40 13.87 -4.46
CA SER A 173 -10.05 14.72 -3.44
C SER A 173 -10.40 13.91 -2.19
N LYS A 174 -10.91 12.68 -2.38
CA LYS A 174 -11.22 11.78 -1.25
C LYS A 174 -9.95 11.35 -0.51
N LEU A 175 -8.91 10.96 -1.22
CA LEU A 175 -7.64 10.58 -0.61
C LEU A 175 -7.04 11.73 0.19
N LEU A 176 -7.01 12.95 -0.39
CA LEU A 176 -6.50 14.13 0.31
C LEU A 176 -7.36 14.51 1.52
N GLN A 177 -8.69 14.33 1.44
CA GLN A 177 -9.59 14.50 2.58
C GLN A 177 -9.24 13.52 3.72
N VAL A 178 -8.97 12.26 3.41
CA VAL A 178 -8.57 11.26 4.41
C VAL A 178 -7.22 11.65 5.03
N LEU A 179 -6.22 11.98 4.22
CA LEU A 179 -4.90 12.43 4.68
C LEU A 179 -4.99 13.67 5.59
N SER A 180 -5.84 14.64 5.26
CA SER A 180 -5.99 15.89 6.02
C SER A 180 -6.66 15.71 7.40
N LYS A 181 -7.19 14.53 7.72
CA LYS A 181 -7.64 14.22 9.08
C LYS A 181 -6.44 14.22 10.05
N ASP A 182 -5.32 13.69 9.62
CA ASP A 182 -4.11 13.51 10.43
C ASP A 182 -3.01 14.53 10.08
N ILE A 183 -2.79 14.80 8.79
CA ILE A 183 -1.73 15.70 8.31
C ILE A 183 -2.27 17.13 8.30
N LYS A 184 -1.78 17.96 9.22
CA LYS A 184 -2.20 19.37 9.34
C LYS A 184 -1.32 20.32 8.52
N ASP A 185 -0.12 19.89 8.14
CA ASP A 185 0.77 20.68 7.27
C ASP A 185 0.28 20.63 5.81
N GLY A 186 -0.33 21.72 5.36
CA GLY A 186 -0.82 21.87 3.98
C GLY A 186 0.28 21.79 2.91
N ARG A 187 1.57 21.99 3.27
CA ARG A 187 2.71 21.86 2.36
C ARG A 187 2.91 20.38 1.97
N VAL A 188 2.77 19.45 2.95
CA VAL A 188 2.85 18.00 2.72
C VAL A 188 1.70 17.56 1.82
N ILE A 189 0.46 17.95 2.14
CA ILE A 189 -0.73 17.66 1.33
C ILE A 189 -0.56 18.20 -0.11
N SER A 190 -0.06 19.41 -0.26
CA SER A 190 0.20 20.03 -1.56
C SER A 190 1.26 19.25 -2.36
N LEU A 191 2.33 18.77 -1.71
CA LEU A 191 3.38 17.97 -2.35
C LEU A 191 2.83 16.61 -2.82
N ILE A 192 2.09 15.91 -1.97
CA ILE A 192 1.40 14.66 -2.34
C ILE A 192 0.46 14.89 -3.53
N HIS A 193 -0.33 15.96 -3.51
CA HIS A 193 -1.25 16.29 -4.59
C HIS A 193 -0.54 16.54 -5.93
N ARG A 194 0.64 17.17 -5.91
CA ARG A 194 1.45 17.35 -7.12
C ARG A 194 1.90 16.04 -7.73
N PHE A 195 2.31 15.09 -6.91
CA PHE A 195 2.66 13.73 -7.37
C PHE A 195 1.46 12.97 -7.92
N LEU A 196 0.31 13.04 -7.27
CA LEU A 196 -0.92 12.43 -7.77
C LEU A 196 -1.34 12.98 -9.14
N ARG A 197 -1.08 14.25 -9.39
CA ARG A 197 -1.42 14.94 -10.65
C ARG A 197 -0.28 14.96 -11.67
N ALA A 198 0.83 14.26 -11.43
CA ALA A 198 1.93 14.22 -12.38
C ALA A 198 1.43 13.72 -13.75
N PRO A 199 1.75 14.42 -14.84
CA PRO A 199 1.35 13.98 -16.17
C PRO A 199 2.04 12.68 -16.54
N VAL A 200 1.48 11.97 -17.52
CA VAL A 200 2.04 10.72 -18.03
C VAL A 200 2.62 10.96 -19.42
N SER A 201 3.84 10.50 -19.66
CA SER A 201 4.47 10.52 -20.96
C SER A 201 4.40 9.13 -21.59
N GLU A 202 3.76 9.03 -22.75
CA GLU A 202 3.64 7.80 -23.54
C GLU A 202 4.09 8.07 -24.98
N ASN A 203 5.07 7.31 -25.47
CA ASN A 203 5.63 7.45 -26.81
C ASN A 203 6.05 8.90 -27.16
N GLY A 204 6.65 9.61 -26.20
CA GLY A 204 7.06 11.01 -26.37
C GLY A 204 5.96 12.05 -26.26
N LYS A 205 4.68 11.64 -26.16
CA LYS A 205 3.56 12.55 -25.94
C LYS A 205 3.25 12.64 -24.45
N VAL A 206 3.11 13.86 -23.93
CA VAL A 206 2.76 14.11 -22.53
C VAL A 206 1.25 14.33 -22.42
N SER A 207 0.59 13.53 -21.59
CA SER A 207 -0.84 13.68 -21.33
C SER A 207 -1.15 14.91 -20.46
N GLU A 208 -2.41 15.28 -20.39
CA GLU A 208 -2.88 16.21 -19.36
C GLU A 208 -2.69 15.61 -17.94
N LYS A 209 -2.72 16.52 -16.95
CA LYS A 209 -2.64 16.14 -15.54
C LYS A 209 -3.77 15.20 -15.16
N THR A 210 -3.46 14.10 -14.50
CA THR A 210 -4.45 13.12 -14.04
C THR A 210 -5.36 13.71 -12.98
N LYS A 211 -6.64 13.31 -12.98
CA LYS A 211 -7.63 13.68 -11.94
C LYS A 211 -7.95 12.52 -11.01
N LEU A 212 -7.61 11.32 -11.41
CA LEU A 212 -7.87 10.05 -10.70
C LEU A 212 -6.62 9.19 -10.73
N GLY A 213 -6.57 8.27 -9.79
CA GLY A 213 -5.56 7.23 -9.71
C GLY A 213 -4.28 7.66 -8.98
N THR A 214 -3.56 6.65 -8.52
CA THR A 214 -2.19 6.81 -8.02
C THR A 214 -1.25 6.19 -9.05
N PRO A 215 -0.15 6.87 -9.45
CA PRO A 215 0.75 6.34 -10.46
C PRO A 215 1.27 4.95 -10.04
N GLN A 216 0.90 3.90 -10.80
CA GLN A 216 1.42 2.56 -10.55
C GLN A 216 2.93 2.55 -10.83
N GLY A 217 3.74 2.25 -9.81
CA GLY A 217 5.20 2.20 -9.88
C GLY A 217 5.94 3.29 -9.09
N GLY A 218 5.22 4.23 -8.48
CA GLY A 218 5.80 5.17 -7.53
C GLY A 218 5.88 4.59 -6.10
N PRO A 219 6.94 4.86 -5.33
CA PRO A 219 7.11 4.34 -3.96
C PRO A 219 6.01 4.76 -2.98
N MET A 220 5.35 5.89 -3.21
CA MET A 220 4.31 6.43 -2.34
C MET A 220 2.95 5.74 -2.54
N SER A 221 2.69 5.15 -3.71
CA SER A 221 1.36 4.61 -4.04
C SER A 221 0.89 3.49 -3.09
N PRO A 222 1.76 2.56 -2.62
CA PRO A 222 1.34 1.52 -1.69
C PRO A 222 0.84 2.04 -0.34
N ILE A 223 1.52 3.02 0.26
CA ILE A 223 1.10 3.59 1.55
C ILE A 223 -0.18 4.41 1.41
N LEU A 224 -0.34 5.18 0.32
CA LEU A 224 -1.57 5.90 0.04
C LEU A 224 -2.77 4.96 -0.17
N ALA A 225 -2.53 3.81 -0.82
CA ALA A 225 -3.52 2.75 -0.96
C ALA A 225 -3.97 2.21 0.41
N ASN A 226 -3.03 1.92 1.29
CA ASN A 226 -3.35 1.47 2.64
C ASN A 226 -4.11 2.53 3.44
N ILE A 227 -3.75 3.80 3.35
CA ILE A 227 -4.43 4.89 4.07
C ILE A 227 -5.89 5.02 3.66
N ILE A 228 -6.20 5.04 2.37
CA ILE A 228 -7.60 5.15 1.92
C ILE A 228 -8.41 3.91 2.25
N LEU A 229 -7.83 2.70 2.13
CA LEU A 229 -8.52 1.44 2.42
C LEU A 229 -8.70 1.21 3.92
N ASN A 230 -7.85 1.81 4.77
CA ASN A 230 -8.02 1.74 6.22
C ASN A 230 -9.35 2.32 6.70
N GLU A 231 -9.94 3.27 6.01
CA GLU A 231 -11.31 3.74 6.30
C GLU A 231 -12.34 2.59 6.23
N CYS A 232 -12.16 1.67 5.28
CA CYS A 232 -12.98 0.47 5.16
C CYS A 232 -12.62 -0.58 6.22
N ASP A 233 -11.33 -0.74 6.51
CA ASP A 233 -10.86 -1.64 7.57
C ASP A 233 -11.44 -1.24 8.92
N GLU A 234 -11.38 0.04 9.27
CA GLU A 234 -11.98 0.56 10.51
C GLU A 234 -13.50 0.34 10.58
N MET A 235 -14.20 0.54 9.47
CA MET A 235 -15.64 0.27 9.42
C MET A 235 -15.94 -1.20 9.69
N MET A 236 -15.12 -2.11 9.16
CA MET A 236 -15.26 -3.54 9.37
C MET A 236 -14.88 -3.95 10.80
N ASP A 237 -13.79 -3.42 11.35
CA ASP A 237 -13.35 -3.69 12.73
C ASP A 237 -14.40 -3.20 13.73
N LYS A 238 -14.92 -1.99 13.60
CA LYS A 238 -16.01 -1.43 14.42
C LYS A 238 -17.31 -2.27 14.34
N ALA A 239 -17.53 -2.94 13.21
CA ALA A 239 -18.67 -3.83 13.02
C ALA A 239 -18.41 -5.28 13.46
N GLY A 240 -17.22 -5.61 13.96
CA GLY A 240 -16.83 -6.96 14.36
C GLY A 240 -16.71 -7.94 13.18
N ILE A 241 -16.61 -7.44 11.94
CA ILE A 241 -16.44 -8.23 10.73
C ILE A 241 -15.00 -8.77 10.71
N LYS A 242 -14.85 -10.07 10.48
CA LYS A 242 -13.54 -10.71 10.35
C LYS A 242 -13.10 -10.67 8.90
N PHE A 243 -11.95 -10.11 8.64
CA PHE A 243 -11.38 -9.96 7.30
C PHE A 243 -9.85 -10.06 7.32
N VAL A 244 -9.27 -10.25 6.16
CA VAL A 244 -7.84 -10.17 5.92
C VAL A 244 -7.64 -9.36 4.64
N ARG A 245 -6.87 -8.30 4.70
CA ARG A 245 -6.53 -7.48 3.54
C ARG A 245 -5.03 -7.51 3.27
N TYR A 246 -4.68 -7.71 2.02
CA TYR A 246 -3.30 -7.57 1.52
C TYR A 246 -3.30 -6.62 0.32
N ALA A 247 -2.92 -5.36 0.54
CA ALA A 247 -3.10 -4.28 -0.42
C ALA A 247 -4.59 -4.11 -0.82
N ASP A 248 -4.91 -4.30 -2.09
CA ASP A 248 -6.27 -4.27 -2.65
C ASP A 248 -6.99 -5.63 -2.64
N ASP A 249 -6.27 -6.74 -2.38
CA ASP A 249 -6.86 -8.07 -2.22
C ASP A 249 -7.49 -8.21 -0.83
N MET A 250 -8.76 -8.57 -0.75
CA MET A 250 -9.51 -8.65 0.51
C MET A 250 -10.34 -9.93 0.62
N MET A 251 -10.16 -10.66 1.72
CA MET A 251 -11.02 -11.78 2.12
C MET A 251 -11.83 -11.44 3.37
N ILE A 252 -13.15 -11.67 3.34
CA ILE A 252 -14.03 -11.43 4.49
C ILE A 252 -14.68 -12.75 4.88
N PHE A 253 -14.70 -13.05 6.19
CA PHE A 253 -15.07 -14.34 6.75
C PHE A 253 -16.40 -14.26 7.49
N CYS A 254 -17.39 -15.08 7.07
CA CYS A 254 -18.75 -15.09 7.58
C CYS A 254 -19.17 -16.49 8.04
N THR A 255 -20.13 -16.56 8.96
CA THR A 255 -20.64 -17.85 9.52
C THR A 255 -21.71 -18.50 8.63
N SER A 256 -22.37 -17.73 7.74
CA SER A 256 -23.40 -18.25 6.83
C SER A 256 -23.40 -17.51 5.51
N LYS A 257 -23.98 -18.12 4.46
CA LYS A 257 -24.15 -17.48 3.14
C LYS A 257 -24.95 -16.19 3.23
N LYS A 258 -26.05 -16.20 3.99
CA LYS A 258 -26.90 -15.01 4.19
C LYS A 258 -26.15 -13.88 4.91
N ALA A 259 -25.26 -14.23 5.86
CA ALA A 259 -24.38 -13.24 6.50
C ALA A 259 -23.36 -12.67 5.51
N ALA A 260 -22.77 -13.50 4.63
CA ALA A 260 -21.86 -13.07 3.60
C ALA A 260 -22.52 -12.11 2.59
N GLU A 261 -23.72 -12.43 2.13
CA GLU A 261 -24.47 -11.54 1.22
C GLU A 261 -24.76 -10.18 1.83
N ARG A 262 -25.20 -10.13 3.11
CA ARG A 262 -25.42 -8.87 3.83
C ARG A 262 -24.13 -8.08 4.03
N THR A 263 -23.04 -8.77 4.38
CA THR A 263 -21.73 -8.14 4.61
C THR A 263 -21.17 -7.60 3.29
N LEU A 264 -21.26 -8.35 2.21
CA LEU A 264 -20.85 -7.89 0.87
C LEU A 264 -21.58 -6.60 0.49
N ASN A 265 -22.92 -6.56 0.63
CA ASN A 265 -23.70 -5.36 0.32
C ASN A 265 -23.26 -4.16 1.17
N ARG A 266 -23.02 -4.36 2.47
CA ARG A 266 -22.56 -3.29 3.37
C ARG A 266 -21.18 -2.75 2.98
N VAL A 267 -20.22 -3.65 2.73
CA VAL A 267 -18.85 -3.28 2.36
C VAL A 267 -18.81 -2.63 0.99
N THR A 268 -19.55 -3.17 -0.01
CA THR A 268 -19.68 -2.58 -1.35
C THR A 268 -20.23 -1.16 -1.26
N LYS A 269 -21.33 -0.96 -0.53
CA LYS A 269 -21.92 0.37 -0.35
C LYS A 269 -20.93 1.34 0.30
N PHE A 270 -20.16 0.92 1.28
CA PHE A 270 -19.15 1.77 1.92
C PHE A 270 -18.03 2.14 0.93
N LEU A 271 -17.50 1.16 0.19
CA LEU A 271 -16.43 1.38 -0.79
C LEU A 271 -16.90 2.33 -1.91
N GLU A 272 -18.11 2.12 -2.44
CA GLU A 272 -18.62 2.89 -3.59
C GLU A 272 -19.12 4.28 -3.16
N ASP A 273 -19.92 4.39 -2.10
CA ASP A 273 -20.54 5.66 -1.67
C ASP A 273 -19.59 6.56 -0.86
N LYS A 274 -18.69 5.98 -0.08
CA LYS A 274 -17.82 6.75 0.84
C LYS A 274 -16.41 6.93 0.33
N LEU A 275 -15.86 5.94 -0.38
CA LEU A 275 -14.49 5.98 -0.89
C LEU A 275 -14.40 6.18 -2.40
N PHE A 276 -15.53 6.12 -3.11
CA PHE A 276 -15.63 6.20 -4.58
C PHE A 276 -14.80 5.14 -5.30
N LEU A 277 -14.67 3.95 -4.66
CA LEU A 277 -13.96 2.79 -5.20
C LEU A 277 -14.97 1.77 -5.70
N LYS A 278 -14.83 1.32 -6.94
CA LYS A 278 -15.77 0.35 -7.54
C LYS A 278 -15.38 -1.07 -7.23
N VAL A 279 -16.33 -1.85 -6.72
CA VAL A 279 -16.17 -3.30 -6.56
C VAL A 279 -16.32 -3.98 -7.92
N ASN A 280 -15.44 -4.91 -8.24
CA ASN A 280 -15.50 -5.72 -9.44
C ASN A 280 -16.50 -6.86 -9.22
N LYS A 281 -17.74 -6.68 -9.72
CA LYS A 281 -18.82 -7.65 -9.53
C LYS A 281 -18.60 -8.98 -10.23
N GLU A 282 -17.80 -9.01 -11.30
CA GLU A 282 -17.51 -10.24 -12.05
C GLU A 282 -16.51 -11.13 -11.33
N LYS A 283 -15.53 -10.52 -10.66
CA LYS A 283 -14.49 -11.22 -9.93
C LYS A 283 -14.82 -11.46 -8.46
N THR A 284 -15.60 -10.57 -7.84
CA THR A 284 -16.02 -10.72 -6.44
C THR A 284 -16.95 -11.92 -6.29
N LYS A 285 -16.60 -12.84 -5.38
CA LYS A 285 -17.32 -14.11 -5.20
C LYS A 285 -17.60 -14.39 -3.74
N ILE A 286 -18.76 -15.02 -3.48
CA ILE A 286 -19.04 -15.64 -2.19
C ILE A 286 -18.79 -17.15 -2.34
N LEU A 287 -17.83 -17.66 -1.60
CA LEU A 287 -17.37 -19.04 -1.68
C LEU A 287 -17.58 -19.74 -0.35
N ASN A 288 -17.85 -21.06 -0.39
CA ASN A 288 -17.73 -21.86 0.82
C ASN A 288 -16.33 -22.46 0.87
N TYR A 289 -15.67 -22.25 1.97
CA TYR A 289 -14.30 -22.68 2.22
C TYR A 289 -14.07 -24.20 2.01
N SER A 290 -15.08 -25.04 2.25
CA SER A 290 -15.01 -26.49 2.01
C SER A 290 -14.73 -26.85 0.54
N LYS A 291 -15.04 -25.95 -0.41
CA LYS A 291 -14.77 -26.11 -1.84
C LYS A 291 -13.36 -25.69 -2.26
N GLY A 292 -12.59 -25.12 -1.33
CA GLY A 292 -11.30 -24.53 -1.57
C GLY A 292 -11.41 -23.08 -2.13
N THR A 293 -10.45 -22.27 -1.79
CA THR A 293 -10.28 -20.90 -2.34
C THR A 293 -8.79 -20.61 -2.49
N GLN A 294 -8.47 -19.61 -3.31
CA GLN A 294 -7.10 -19.14 -3.47
C GLN A 294 -6.94 -17.75 -2.86
N PHE A 295 -5.84 -17.53 -2.19
CA PHE A 295 -5.47 -16.21 -1.66
C PHE A 295 -3.97 -16.02 -1.71
N LEU A 296 -3.51 -14.95 -2.34
CA LEU A 296 -2.08 -14.59 -2.47
C LEU A 296 -1.20 -15.72 -3.04
N GLY A 297 -1.72 -16.49 -4.00
CA GLY A 297 -1.02 -17.62 -4.60
C GLY A 297 -1.06 -18.92 -3.76
N PHE A 298 -1.78 -18.93 -2.64
CA PHE A 298 -1.97 -20.11 -1.80
C PHE A 298 -3.39 -20.66 -1.94
N SER A 299 -3.50 -21.99 -2.01
CA SER A 299 -4.79 -22.67 -1.93
C SER A 299 -5.16 -22.98 -0.48
N LEU A 300 -6.31 -22.47 -0.06
CA LEU A 300 -6.88 -22.72 1.27
C LEU A 300 -8.01 -23.75 1.13
N THR A 301 -7.90 -24.90 1.80
CA THR A 301 -8.90 -25.98 1.73
C THR A 301 -9.00 -26.77 3.02
N LYS A 302 -10.20 -27.29 3.32
CA LYS A 302 -10.44 -28.28 4.38
C LYS A 302 -10.01 -29.70 3.97
N ARG A 303 -9.89 -29.98 2.66
CA ARG A 303 -9.55 -31.31 2.16
C ARG A 303 -8.06 -31.53 2.23
N VAL A 304 -7.65 -32.64 2.88
CA VAL A 304 -6.25 -33.09 2.82
C VAL A 304 -5.91 -33.40 1.38
N PRO A 305 -4.91 -32.75 0.76
CA PRO A 305 -4.43 -33.18 -0.54
C PRO A 305 -3.95 -34.63 -0.46
N LYS A 306 -4.29 -35.47 -1.46
CA LYS A 306 -3.98 -36.92 -1.47
C LYS A 306 -2.48 -37.26 -1.33
N HIS A 307 -1.60 -36.30 -1.57
CA HIS A 307 -0.14 -36.45 -1.48
C HIS A 307 0.45 -36.03 -0.14
N ILE A 308 -0.33 -35.48 0.79
CA ILE A 308 0.15 -35.14 2.13
C ILE A 308 -0.19 -36.28 3.08
N LYS A 309 0.84 -37.05 3.47
CA LYS A 309 0.69 -38.20 4.38
C LYS A 309 0.74 -37.84 5.88
N GLU A 310 1.21 -36.64 6.22
CA GLU A 310 1.32 -36.19 7.61
C GLU A 310 0.33 -35.07 7.90
N THR A 311 -0.63 -35.35 8.78
CA THR A 311 -1.62 -34.38 9.24
C THR A 311 -1.21 -33.85 10.59
N CYS A 312 -1.08 -32.54 10.74
CA CYS A 312 -1.05 -31.94 12.07
C CYS A 312 -2.43 -32.12 12.71
N PRO A 313 -2.55 -32.85 13.85
CA PRO A 313 -3.85 -33.11 14.49
C PRO A 313 -4.62 -31.88 14.93
N ARG A 314 -3.98 -30.69 14.91
CA ARG A 314 -4.54 -29.40 15.30
C ARG A 314 -4.88 -28.47 14.14
N CYS A 315 -4.52 -28.84 12.90
CA CYS A 315 -4.76 -28.02 11.72
C CYS A 315 -5.88 -28.59 10.86
N THR A 316 -7.03 -27.95 10.85
CA THR A 316 -8.17 -28.30 9.97
C THR A 316 -8.02 -27.77 8.55
N ILE A 317 -6.96 -26.99 8.27
CA ILE A 317 -6.72 -26.32 6.99
C ILE A 317 -5.35 -26.67 6.43
N TYR A 318 -5.34 -27.01 5.15
CA TYR A 318 -4.13 -27.30 4.39
C TYR A 318 -3.84 -26.13 3.43
N VAL A 319 -2.57 -25.77 3.36
CA VAL A 319 -2.07 -24.73 2.46
C VAL A 319 -1.13 -25.38 1.45
N THR A 320 -1.47 -25.29 0.19
CA THR A 320 -0.58 -25.67 -0.92
C THR A 320 -0.07 -24.40 -1.62
N VAL A 321 1.22 -24.34 -1.89
CA VAL A 321 1.85 -23.27 -2.70
C VAL A 321 1.79 -23.72 -4.16
N HIS A 322 1.32 -22.86 -5.05
CA HIS A 322 1.34 -23.05 -6.50
C HIS A 322 2.42 -22.21 -7.16
#